data_7ec61441855d619e6e781c4fedd7d4aa
#
_entry.id   7ec61441855d619e6e781c4fedd7d4aa
#
_cell.length_a   1.000
_cell.length_b   1.000
_cell.length_c   1.000
_cell.angle_alpha   90.00
_cell.angle_beta   90.00
_cell.angle_gamma   90.00
#
_symmetry.space_group_name_H-M   'P 1'
#
loop_
_entity.id
_entity.type
_entity.pdbx_description
1 polymer ?
#
loop_
_entity_poly.entity_id
_entity_poly.type
_entity_poly.pdbx_seq_one_letter_code
_entity_poly.pdbx_strand_id
1 'polypeptide(L)'
;MKRWDIKQSDLSRQKYLSDSLSISPIISQLLINRGMRDIDKIRAFLNSNISELYNPFLMEGMHEAVSRIKRAIDKKEKILIHGDYDTDGVTATALLFFTLQEFGVEPAYYIPDRITEGYGLGANGVEEAVRIKADLVITVDCGISSHEEVDALNKSGIDVIITDHHQPPRILPDAYAIINTLQEICAYPDKDLSGVSVAFKLCQALSSELNNSNFWKHLDLVALGTISDVAPIMGENRILVKEGLKALKNSGS
;
A
#
# COMPACT_ATOMS: atom_id res chain seq x y z
N MET A 1 -15.87 36.94 -9.99
CA MET A 1 -15.56 36.48 -11.37
C MET A 1 -14.43 35.45 -11.27
N LYS A 2 -14.60 34.24 -11.80
CA LYS A 2 -13.53 33.22 -11.80
C LYS A 2 -12.52 33.61 -12.89
N ARG A 3 -11.22 33.71 -12.56
CA ARG A 3 -10.15 34.00 -13.49
C ARG A 3 -9.50 32.70 -13.94
N TRP A 4 -9.36 32.52 -15.26
CA TRP A 4 -8.60 31.40 -15.82
C TRP A 4 -7.11 31.76 -15.80
N ASP A 5 -6.31 30.87 -15.22
CA ASP A 5 -4.84 30.94 -15.29
C ASP A 5 -4.37 29.84 -16.24
N ILE A 6 -3.97 30.24 -17.44
CA ILE A 6 -3.52 29.33 -18.49
C ILE A 6 -2.01 29.36 -18.52
N LYS A 7 -1.37 28.23 -18.20
CA LYS A 7 0.08 28.10 -18.31
C LYS A 7 0.53 28.33 -19.75
N GLN A 8 1.58 29.15 -19.92
CA GLN A 8 2.16 29.38 -21.24
C GLN A 8 2.73 28.09 -21.84
N SER A 9 2.49 27.89 -23.14
CA SER A 9 2.99 26.74 -23.87
C SER A 9 4.48 26.90 -24.16
N ASP A 10 5.27 25.87 -23.84
CA ASP A 10 6.64 25.72 -24.31
C ASP A 10 6.61 24.95 -25.64
N LEU A 11 6.40 25.66 -26.74
CA LEU A 11 6.22 25.08 -28.06
C LEU A 11 7.41 24.26 -28.54
N SER A 12 8.62 24.69 -28.20
CA SER A 12 9.85 23.98 -28.56
C SER A 12 9.95 22.63 -27.85
N ARG A 13 9.68 22.63 -26.56
CA ARG A 13 9.67 21.42 -25.73
C ARG A 13 8.50 20.50 -26.08
N GLN A 14 7.32 21.08 -26.32
CA GLN A 14 6.13 20.36 -26.77
C GLN A 14 6.41 19.57 -28.05
N LYS A 15 7.00 20.24 -29.06
CA LYS A 15 7.36 19.60 -30.33
C LYS A 15 8.41 18.51 -30.10
N TYR A 16 9.46 18.79 -29.34
CA TYR A 16 10.50 17.81 -29.04
C TYR A 16 9.96 16.54 -28.41
N LEU A 17 9.10 16.66 -27.37
CA LEU A 17 8.48 15.50 -26.73
C LEU A 17 7.51 14.77 -27.66
N SER A 18 6.71 15.51 -28.44
CA SER A 18 5.78 14.95 -29.41
C SER A 18 6.50 14.08 -30.44
N ASP A 19 7.59 14.61 -31.02
CA ASP A 19 8.38 13.89 -32.04
C ASP A 19 9.13 12.69 -31.43
N SER A 20 9.75 12.87 -30.25
CA SER A 20 10.56 11.82 -29.60
C SER A 20 9.74 10.65 -29.06
N LEU A 21 8.50 10.90 -28.67
CA LEU A 21 7.64 9.89 -28.03
C LEU A 21 6.47 9.46 -28.93
N SER A 22 6.33 10.04 -30.11
CA SER A 22 5.21 9.78 -31.05
C SER A 22 3.83 10.01 -30.39
N ILE A 23 3.71 11.07 -29.58
CA ILE A 23 2.49 11.46 -28.87
C ILE A 23 1.94 12.78 -29.41
N SER A 24 0.65 13.06 -29.17
CA SER A 24 0.08 14.32 -29.63
C SER A 24 0.68 15.53 -28.91
N PRO A 25 0.75 16.70 -29.56
CA PRO A 25 1.22 17.93 -28.92
C PRO A 25 0.43 18.30 -27.64
N ILE A 26 -0.86 17.96 -27.59
CA ILE A 26 -1.70 18.20 -26.41
C ILE A 26 -1.22 17.36 -25.24
N ILE A 27 -0.95 16.07 -25.44
CA ILE A 27 -0.40 15.19 -24.40
C ILE A 27 0.96 15.68 -23.94
N SER A 28 1.83 16.09 -24.87
CA SER A 28 3.13 16.67 -24.56
C SER A 28 3.00 17.90 -23.63
N GLN A 29 2.04 18.80 -23.95
CA GLN A 29 1.79 19.99 -23.12
C GLN A 29 1.26 19.62 -21.72
N LEU A 30 0.38 18.64 -21.62
CA LEU A 30 -0.13 18.16 -20.33
C LEU A 30 1.00 17.58 -19.46
N LEU A 31 1.92 16.83 -20.05
CA LEU A 31 3.09 16.29 -19.36
C LEU A 31 4.03 17.41 -18.88
N ILE A 32 4.28 18.42 -19.73
CA ILE A 32 5.06 19.62 -19.38
C ILE A 32 4.42 20.36 -18.21
N ASN A 33 3.09 20.54 -18.23
CA ASN A 33 2.33 21.22 -17.18
C ASN A 33 2.40 20.49 -15.83
N ARG A 34 2.60 19.16 -15.86
CA ARG A 34 2.86 18.31 -14.69
C ARG A 34 4.33 18.28 -14.26
N GLY A 35 5.18 19.08 -14.88
CA GLY A 35 6.61 19.15 -14.57
C GLY A 35 7.44 18.00 -15.14
N MET A 36 6.86 17.13 -15.94
CA MET A 36 7.57 16.00 -16.54
C MET A 36 8.40 16.48 -17.74
N ARG A 37 9.72 16.32 -17.66
CA ARG A 37 10.66 16.83 -18.67
C ARG A 37 11.62 15.77 -19.20
N ASP A 38 11.82 14.70 -18.46
CA ASP A 38 12.71 13.61 -18.80
C ASP A 38 11.98 12.59 -19.69
N ILE A 39 12.56 12.25 -20.85
CA ILE A 39 11.94 11.37 -21.84
C ILE A 39 11.75 9.96 -21.29
N ASP A 40 12.72 9.42 -20.56
CA ASP A 40 12.64 8.05 -20.07
C ASP A 40 11.62 7.92 -18.94
N LYS A 41 11.54 8.94 -18.05
CA LYS A 41 10.49 9.04 -17.05
C LYS A 41 9.10 9.18 -17.68
N ILE A 42 8.97 9.98 -18.76
CA ILE A 42 7.69 10.11 -19.48
C ILE A 42 7.33 8.80 -20.17
N ARG A 43 8.29 8.10 -20.77
CA ARG A 43 8.05 6.80 -21.41
C ARG A 43 7.59 5.76 -20.40
N ALA A 44 8.24 5.66 -19.25
CA ALA A 44 7.82 4.81 -18.14
C ALA A 44 6.41 5.18 -17.65
N PHE A 45 6.12 6.48 -17.48
CA PHE A 45 4.80 6.95 -17.08
C PHE A 45 3.69 6.59 -18.07
N LEU A 46 3.93 6.70 -19.38
CA LEU A 46 2.93 6.40 -20.42
C LEU A 46 2.74 4.88 -20.61
N ASN A 47 3.84 4.12 -20.57
CA ASN A 47 3.85 2.70 -20.87
C ASN A 47 3.96 1.80 -19.65
N SER A 48 3.76 2.36 -18.44
CA SER A 48 3.88 1.62 -17.17
C SER A 48 3.33 0.20 -17.25
N ASN A 49 4.13 -0.78 -16.80
CA ASN A 49 3.84 -2.20 -16.90
C ASN A 49 4.06 -2.87 -15.54
N ILE A 50 3.27 -3.90 -15.25
CA ILE A 50 3.34 -4.66 -14.01
C ILE A 50 4.71 -5.32 -13.77
N SER A 51 5.43 -5.63 -14.85
CA SER A 51 6.80 -6.17 -14.75
C SER A 51 7.84 -5.15 -14.27
N GLU A 52 7.47 -3.86 -14.17
CA GLU A 52 8.32 -2.79 -13.67
C GLU A 52 8.15 -2.55 -12.16
N LEU A 53 7.29 -3.32 -11.50
CA LEU A 53 7.17 -3.29 -10.04
C LEU A 53 8.48 -3.75 -9.40
N TYR A 54 8.93 -2.98 -8.40
CA TYR A 54 10.14 -3.31 -7.66
C TYR A 54 9.96 -4.59 -6.83
N ASN A 55 11.07 -5.23 -6.53
CA ASN A 55 11.09 -6.36 -5.60
C ASN A 55 10.61 -5.90 -4.21
N PRO A 56 9.54 -6.51 -3.64
CA PRO A 56 9.00 -6.11 -2.34
C PRO A 56 10.02 -6.28 -1.19
N PHE A 57 10.97 -7.18 -1.32
CA PHE A 57 12.03 -7.40 -0.32
C PHE A 57 13.07 -6.28 -0.24
N LEU A 58 12.95 -5.23 -1.07
CA LEU A 58 13.71 -3.99 -0.89
C LEU A 58 13.11 -3.10 0.21
N MET A 59 11.88 -3.39 0.68
CA MET A 59 11.30 -2.69 1.83
C MET A 59 11.92 -3.20 3.12
N GLU A 60 12.30 -2.26 3.98
CA GLU A 60 12.76 -2.57 5.33
C GLU A 60 11.68 -3.31 6.11
N GLY A 61 12.05 -4.33 6.89
CA GLY A 61 11.13 -5.15 7.67
C GLY A 61 10.36 -6.22 6.88
N MET A 62 10.47 -6.26 5.55
CA MET A 62 9.69 -7.20 4.73
C MET A 62 10.09 -8.66 4.96
N HIS A 63 11.38 -8.95 5.10
CA HIS A 63 11.85 -10.32 5.36
C HIS A 63 11.36 -10.86 6.70
N GLU A 64 11.43 -10.04 7.75
CA GLU A 64 10.97 -10.34 9.10
C GLU A 64 9.46 -10.57 9.10
N ALA A 65 8.70 -9.67 8.47
CA ALA A 65 7.25 -9.78 8.38
C ALA A 65 6.82 -11.06 7.66
N VAL A 66 7.39 -11.35 6.49
CA VAL A 66 7.07 -12.56 5.73
C VAL A 66 7.44 -13.82 6.51
N SER A 67 8.61 -13.85 7.15
CA SER A 67 9.03 -14.98 7.98
C SER A 67 8.08 -15.20 9.16
N ARG A 68 7.63 -14.11 9.82
CA ARG A 68 6.69 -14.18 10.95
C ARG A 68 5.31 -14.69 10.51
N ILE A 69 4.80 -14.19 9.38
CA ILE A 69 3.49 -14.62 8.86
C ILE A 69 3.55 -16.10 8.42
N LYS A 70 4.62 -16.53 7.74
CA LYS A 70 4.81 -17.96 7.39
C LYS A 70 4.78 -18.84 8.64
N ARG A 71 5.47 -18.43 9.72
CA ARG A 71 5.43 -19.14 11.00
C ARG A 71 4.00 -19.23 11.55
N ALA A 72 3.22 -18.15 11.44
CA ALA A 72 1.83 -18.14 11.90
C ALA A 72 0.96 -19.10 11.06
N ILE A 73 1.14 -19.13 9.75
CA ILE A 73 0.45 -20.07 8.84
C ILE A 73 0.78 -21.53 9.21
N ASP A 74 2.06 -21.86 9.33
CA ASP A 74 2.53 -23.22 9.62
C ASP A 74 2.02 -23.73 10.97
N LYS A 75 1.96 -22.85 11.97
CA LYS A 75 1.50 -23.18 13.33
C LYS A 75 0.00 -23.02 13.53
N LYS A 76 -0.73 -22.55 12.51
CA LYS A 76 -2.17 -22.23 12.61
C LYS A 76 -2.47 -21.23 13.72
N GLU A 77 -1.60 -20.25 13.89
CA GLU A 77 -1.74 -19.16 14.84
C GLU A 77 -2.92 -18.26 14.42
N LYS A 78 -3.56 -17.62 15.40
CA LYS A 78 -4.63 -16.65 15.13
C LYS A 78 -4.05 -15.32 14.71
N ILE A 79 -4.46 -14.87 13.52
CA ILE A 79 -4.06 -13.59 12.95
C ILE A 79 -5.23 -12.63 13.03
N LEU A 80 -5.00 -11.42 13.57
CA LEU A 80 -5.91 -10.28 13.50
C LEU A 80 -5.32 -9.25 12.52
N ILE A 81 -6.09 -8.87 11.52
CA ILE A 81 -5.79 -7.73 10.66
C ILE A 81 -6.49 -6.52 11.26
N HIS A 82 -5.73 -5.47 11.59
CA HIS A 82 -6.27 -4.21 12.07
C HIS A 82 -6.11 -3.14 10.98
N GLY A 83 -7.21 -2.69 10.39
CA GLY A 83 -7.20 -1.66 9.35
C GLY A 83 -7.61 -0.29 9.89
N ASP A 84 -7.54 0.72 9.01
CA ASP A 84 -8.21 2.00 9.26
C ASP A 84 -9.63 2.02 8.65
N TYR A 85 -10.43 2.99 9.04
CA TYR A 85 -11.84 3.12 8.67
C TYR A 85 -12.09 3.75 7.30
N ASP A 86 -11.09 4.35 6.68
CA ASP A 86 -11.25 4.96 5.38
C ASP A 86 -11.15 3.94 4.23
N THR A 87 -11.26 4.40 2.99
CA THR A 87 -11.27 3.49 1.84
C THR A 87 -9.92 2.80 1.65
N ASP A 88 -8.80 3.47 1.94
CA ASP A 88 -7.47 2.88 1.82
C ASP A 88 -7.30 1.75 2.84
N GLY A 89 -7.60 2.01 4.13
CA GLY A 89 -7.53 1.02 5.19
C GLY A 89 -8.48 -0.16 5.00
N VAL A 90 -9.73 0.11 4.57
CA VAL A 90 -10.73 -0.96 4.31
C VAL A 90 -10.29 -1.85 3.14
N THR A 91 -9.80 -1.25 2.04
CA THR A 91 -9.34 -2.05 0.88
C THR A 91 -8.04 -2.80 1.17
N ALA A 92 -7.12 -2.21 1.96
CA ALA A 92 -5.92 -2.88 2.44
C ALA A 92 -6.25 -4.09 3.34
N THR A 93 -7.22 -3.92 4.25
CA THR A 93 -7.73 -5.00 5.11
C THR A 93 -8.32 -6.13 4.26
N ALA A 94 -9.19 -5.82 3.31
CA ALA A 94 -9.80 -6.82 2.45
C ALA A 94 -8.76 -7.55 1.58
N LEU A 95 -7.80 -6.83 1.01
CA LEU A 95 -6.72 -7.41 0.21
C LEU A 95 -5.90 -8.43 1.01
N LEU A 96 -5.45 -8.05 2.20
CA LEU A 96 -4.66 -8.95 3.05
C LEU A 96 -5.50 -10.12 3.56
N PHE A 97 -6.77 -9.87 3.92
CA PHE A 97 -7.71 -10.90 4.35
C PHE A 97 -7.88 -11.99 3.29
N PHE A 98 -8.22 -11.62 2.06
CA PHE A 98 -8.38 -12.58 0.98
C PHE A 98 -7.06 -13.28 0.61
N THR A 99 -5.94 -12.56 0.68
CA THR A 99 -4.63 -13.17 0.43
C THR A 99 -4.29 -14.24 1.47
N LEU A 100 -4.54 -14.00 2.75
CA LEU A 100 -4.32 -15.00 3.81
C LEU A 100 -5.27 -16.18 3.69
N GLN A 101 -6.53 -15.97 3.28
CA GLN A 101 -7.45 -17.06 3.01
C GLN A 101 -6.95 -18.01 1.91
N GLU A 102 -6.27 -17.49 0.89
CA GLU A 102 -5.67 -18.32 -0.16
C GLU A 102 -4.53 -19.22 0.35
N PHE A 103 -3.94 -18.88 1.48
CA PHE A 103 -2.96 -19.70 2.19
C PHE A 103 -3.59 -20.60 3.25
N GLY A 104 -4.94 -20.70 3.30
CA GLY A 104 -5.66 -21.56 4.22
C GLY A 104 -5.77 -21.01 5.64
N VAL A 105 -5.58 -19.69 5.80
CA VAL A 105 -5.79 -18.99 7.08
C VAL A 105 -7.19 -18.39 7.10
N GLU A 106 -7.86 -18.45 8.25
CA GLU A 106 -9.10 -17.72 8.54
C GLU A 106 -8.75 -16.54 9.47
N PRO A 107 -8.30 -15.39 8.94
CA PRO A 107 -7.91 -14.27 9.77
C PRO A 107 -9.15 -13.58 10.34
N ALA A 108 -9.05 -13.06 11.56
CA ALA A 108 -9.99 -12.06 12.05
C ALA A 108 -9.62 -10.70 11.49
N TYR A 109 -10.55 -9.76 11.48
CA TYR A 109 -10.25 -8.36 11.17
C TYR A 109 -10.97 -7.43 12.14
N TYR A 110 -10.39 -6.24 12.30
CA TYR A 110 -10.95 -5.14 13.08
C TYR A 110 -10.76 -3.84 12.32
N ILE A 111 -11.83 -3.07 12.21
CA ILE A 111 -11.83 -1.72 11.63
C ILE A 111 -12.47 -0.82 12.67
N PRO A 112 -11.76 0.23 13.15
CA PRO A 112 -12.28 1.11 14.19
C PRO A 112 -13.46 1.96 13.67
N ASP A 113 -14.37 2.31 14.57
CA ASP A 113 -15.43 3.26 14.25
C ASP A 113 -14.87 4.70 14.22
N ARG A 114 -15.05 5.38 13.09
CA ARG A 114 -14.51 6.72 12.86
C ARG A 114 -14.90 7.75 13.91
N ILE A 115 -16.12 7.64 14.44
CA ILE A 115 -16.70 8.69 15.32
C ILE A 115 -16.35 8.42 16.77
N THR A 116 -16.40 7.16 17.19
CA THR A 116 -16.25 6.77 18.60
C THR A 116 -14.83 6.39 18.99
N GLU A 117 -14.02 5.91 18.02
CA GLU A 117 -12.67 5.39 18.28
C GLU A 117 -11.58 6.27 17.65
N GLY A 118 -11.86 6.86 16.49
CA GLY A 118 -10.89 7.69 15.78
C GLY A 118 -9.95 6.85 14.90
N TYR A 119 -8.81 7.45 14.53
CA TYR A 119 -7.85 6.90 13.59
C TYR A 119 -6.85 5.95 14.26
N GLY A 120 -6.52 4.87 13.57
CA GLY A 120 -5.38 4.01 13.84
C GLY A 120 -5.64 2.88 14.83
N LEU A 121 -4.56 2.23 15.25
CA LEU A 121 -4.61 1.16 16.25
C LEU A 121 -4.88 1.80 17.63
N GLY A 122 -6.08 1.61 18.14
CA GLY A 122 -6.52 2.13 19.44
C GLY A 122 -6.75 1.03 20.47
N ALA A 123 -7.16 1.45 21.69
CA ALA A 123 -7.39 0.54 22.81
C ALA A 123 -8.38 -0.59 22.48
N ASN A 124 -9.46 -0.29 21.76
CA ASN A 124 -10.46 -1.28 21.36
C ASN A 124 -9.87 -2.36 20.45
N GLY A 125 -8.96 -2.00 19.54
CA GLY A 125 -8.24 -2.96 18.69
C GLY A 125 -7.33 -3.87 19.50
N VAL A 126 -6.67 -3.34 20.55
CA VAL A 126 -5.88 -4.13 21.52
C VAL A 126 -6.78 -5.08 22.31
N GLU A 127 -7.91 -4.58 22.84
CA GLU A 127 -8.87 -5.39 23.56
C GLU A 127 -9.43 -6.53 22.69
N GLU A 128 -9.73 -6.25 21.43
CA GLU A 128 -10.19 -7.26 20.48
C GLU A 128 -9.12 -8.33 20.24
N ALA A 129 -7.86 -7.94 20.01
CA ALA A 129 -6.76 -8.89 19.82
C ALA A 129 -6.62 -9.83 21.03
N VAL A 130 -6.69 -9.28 22.25
CA VAL A 130 -6.63 -10.05 23.51
C VAL A 130 -7.89 -10.93 23.65
N ARG A 131 -9.08 -10.40 23.36
CA ARG A 131 -10.36 -11.14 23.46
C ARG A 131 -10.38 -12.37 22.58
N ILE A 132 -9.91 -12.27 21.35
CA ILE A 132 -9.86 -13.40 20.42
C ILE A 132 -8.65 -14.29 20.65
N LYS A 133 -7.73 -13.90 21.54
CA LYS A 133 -6.43 -14.56 21.76
C LYS A 133 -5.63 -14.64 20.45
N ALA A 134 -5.42 -13.51 19.81
CA ALA A 134 -4.54 -13.41 18.65
C ALA A 134 -3.09 -13.74 19.05
N ASP A 135 -2.36 -14.39 18.16
CA ASP A 135 -0.93 -14.62 18.29
C ASP A 135 -0.13 -13.56 17.50
N LEU A 136 -0.78 -12.98 16.48
CA LEU A 136 -0.22 -11.97 15.59
C LEU A 136 -1.27 -10.93 15.22
N VAL A 137 -0.91 -9.66 15.36
CA VAL A 137 -1.65 -8.52 14.80
C VAL A 137 -0.87 -7.99 13.60
N ILE A 138 -1.56 -7.76 12.49
CA ILE A 138 -1.00 -7.09 11.31
C ILE A 138 -1.81 -5.82 11.10
N THR A 139 -1.19 -4.65 11.28
CA THR A 139 -1.87 -3.39 10.95
C THR A 139 -1.71 -3.09 9.46
N VAL A 140 -2.73 -2.49 8.87
CA VAL A 140 -2.70 -2.02 7.49
C VAL A 140 -3.20 -0.59 7.43
N ASP A 141 -2.45 0.29 6.76
CA ASP A 141 -2.73 1.71 6.61
C ASP A 141 -2.75 2.50 7.94
N CYS A 142 -2.15 1.94 8.99
CA CYS A 142 -2.05 2.57 10.30
C CYS A 142 -0.98 1.90 11.17
N GLY A 143 -0.73 2.49 12.35
CA GLY A 143 0.06 1.86 13.40
C GLY A 143 1.46 2.41 13.58
N ILE A 144 1.99 3.19 12.62
CA ILE A 144 3.38 3.69 12.67
C ILE A 144 3.65 4.59 13.89
N SER A 145 2.61 5.14 14.52
CA SER A 145 2.70 6.00 15.70
C SER A 145 2.11 5.38 16.97
N SER A 146 1.62 4.13 16.92
CA SER A 146 0.87 3.46 17.99
C SER A 146 1.78 2.78 19.01
N HIS A 147 2.59 3.55 19.73
CA HIS A 147 3.57 3.04 20.68
C HIS A 147 2.93 2.31 21.87
N GLU A 148 1.93 2.93 22.50
CA GLU A 148 1.30 2.41 23.70
C GLU A 148 0.54 1.11 23.41
N GLU A 149 -0.13 1.06 22.26
CA GLU A 149 -0.91 -0.09 21.81
C GLU A 149 0.00 -1.28 21.46
N VAL A 150 1.11 -1.00 20.75
CA VAL A 150 2.12 -2.03 20.42
C VAL A 150 2.75 -2.57 21.70
N ASP A 151 3.09 -1.71 22.66
CA ASP A 151 3.61 -2.13 23.96
C ASP A 151 2.60 -2.98 24.73
N ALA A 152 1.31 -2.65 24.68
CA ALA A 152 0.24 -3.42 25.34
C ALA A 152 0.07 -4.80 24.71
N LEU A 153 0.12 -4.90 23.37
CA LEU A 153 0.09 -6.17 22.65
C LEU A 153 1.31 -7.03 22.98
N ASN A 154 2.52 -6.45 22.96
CA ASN A 154 3.75 -7.14 23.31
C ASN A 154 3.71 -7.69 24.74
N LYS A 155 3.21 -6.91 25.71
CA LYS A 155 3.01 -7.38 27.10
C LYS A 155 2.01 -8.51 27.21
N SER A 156 1.07 -8.61 26.27
CA SER A 156 0.11 -9.70 26.16
C SER A 156 0.64 -10.92 25.41
N GLY A 157 1.89 -10.88 24.95
CA GLY A 157 2.53 -11.95 24.18
C GLY A 157 2.07 -12.03 22.73
N ILE A 158 1.54 -10.94 22.18
CA ILE A 158 1.03 -10.84 20.81
C ILE A 158 2.05 -10.08 19.95
N ASP A 159 2.60 -10.72 18.93
CA ASP A 159 3.50 -10.08 17.98
C ASP A 159 2.74 -9.08 17.10
N VAL A 160 3.40 -7.98 16.70
CA VAL A 160 2.79 -6.94 15.85
C VAL A 160 3.63 -6.72 14.59
N ILE A 161 2.99 -6.76 13.43
CA ILE A 161 3.57 -6.31 12.16
C ILE A 161 2.82 -5.04 11.75
N ILE A 162 3.54 -3.96 11.50
CA ILE A 162 2.98 -2.70 11.02
C ILE A 162 3.21 -2.59 9.52
N THR A 163 2.12 -2.36 8.74
CA THR A 163 2.20 -1.90 7.35
C THR A 163 1.52 -0.55 7.25
N ASP A 164 2.28 0.48 6.91
CA ASP A 164 1.81 1.86 6.93
C ASP A 164 2.55 2.70 5.89
N HIS A 165 1.95 3.82 5.48
CA HIS A 165 2.56 4.78 4.55
C HIS A 165 2.65 6.19 5.13
N HIS A 166 2.09 6.40 6.31
CA HIS A 166 2.14 7.69 7.00
C HIS A 166 3.57 8.03 7.46
N GLN A 167 3.82 9.32 7.71
CA GLN A 167 5.13 9.80 8.13
C GLN A 167 5.54 9.17 9.46
N PRO A 168 6.66 8.43 9.51
CA PRO A 168 7.14 7.82 10.73
C PRO A 168 7.53 8.87 11.80
N PRO A 169 7.25 8.61 13.08
CA PRO A 169 7.81 9.40 14.17
C PRO A 169 9.32 9.17 14.28
N ARG A 170 10.01 10.02 15.07
CA ARG A 170 11.46 9.89 15.28
C ARG A 170 11.86 8.57 15.94
N ILE A 171 11.03 8.07 16.84
CA ILE A 171 11.19 6.78 17.50
C ILE A 171 10.04 5.91 16.97
N LEU A 172 10.34 4.74 16.48
CA LEU A 172 9.34 3.80 15.99
C LEU A 172 8.77 2.95 17.13
N PRO A 173 7.52 2.45 17.02
CA PRO A 173 6.99 1.44 17.93
C PRO A 173 7.87 0.18 17.95
N ASP A 174 7.92 -0.52 19.09
CA ASP A 174 8.67 -1.78 19.25
C ASP A 174 7.89 -2.97 18.65
N ALA A 175 7.56 -2.86 17.37
CA ALA A 175 6.86 -3.92 16.62
C ALA A 175 7.84 -5.00 16.14
N TYR A 176 7.33 -6.22 15.94
CA TYR A 176 8.10 -7.34 15.39
C TYR A 176 8.71 -7.00 14.02
N ALA A 177 7.95 -6.33 13.17
CA ALA A 177 8.42 -5.79 11.89
C ALA A 177 7.61 -4.54 11.53
N ILE A 178 8.25 -3.60 10.82
CA ILE A 178 7.61 -2.38 10.31
C ILE A 178 7.91 -2.26 8.83
N ILE A 179 6.86 -2.26 8.02
CA ILE A 179 6.92 -2.04 6.56
C ILE A 179 6.35 -0.65 6.28
N ASN A 180 7.24 0.29 6.02
CA ASN A 180 6.89 1.65 5.63
C ASN A 180 8.03 2.22 4.77
N THR A 181 7.69 2.73 3.58
CA THR A 181 8.69 3.22 2.63
C THR A 181 9.40 4.49 3.10
N LEU A 182 8.80 5.23 4.03
CA LEU A 182 9.31 6.50 4.56
C LEU A 182 10.26 6.33 5.75
N GLN A 183 10.52 5.10 6.22
CA GLN A 183 11.56 4.87 7.23
C GLN A 183 12.91 5.39 6.72
N GLU A 184 13.70 6.00 7.60
CA GLU A 184 15.00 6.62 7.25
C GLU A 184 15.95 5.63 6.58
N ILE A 185 15.97 4.38 7.05
CA ILE A 185 16.85 3.31 6.57
C ILE A 185 16.29 2.55 5.36
N CYS A 186 15.02 2.77 4.99
CA CYS A 186 14.38 2.04 3.92
C CYS A 186 14.93 2.47 2.55
N ALA A 187 15.51 1.54 1.81
CA ALA A 187 16.08 1.78 0.48
C ALA A 187 15.08 1.61 -0.68
N TYR A 188 13.79 1.40 -0.37
CA TYR A 188 12.77 1.19 -1.40
C TYR A 188 12.66 2.41 -2.33
N PRO A 189 12.68 2.22 -3.68
CA PRO A 189 12.78 3.35 -4.61
C PRO A 189 11.54 4.24 -4.67
N ASP A 190 10.34 3.68 -4.49
CA ASP A 190 9.07 4.42 -4.51
C ASP A 190 8.63 4.75 -3.08
N LYS A 191 8.56 6.04 -2.77
CA LYS A 191 8.24 6.53 -1.42
C LYS A 191 6.77 6.93 -1.26
N ASP A 192 6.03 7.04 -2.35
CA ASP A 192 4.70 7.63 -2.39
C ASP A 192 3.58 6.56 -2.42
N LEU A 193 3.86 5.32 -2.01
CA LEU A 193 2.85 4.27 -1.99
C LEU A 193 1.71 4.61 -1.02
N SER A 194 0.46 4.31 -1.42
CA SER A 194 -0.71 4.31 -0.51
C SER A 194 -0.67 3.14 0.46
N GLY A 195 -1.48 3.16 1.51
CA GLY A 195 -1.55 2.08 2.50
C GLY A 195 -1.90 0.73 1.87
N VAL A 196 -2.91 0.70 0.98
CA VAL A 196 -3.24 -0.54 0.24
C VAL A 196 -2.11 -0.99 -0.69
N SER A 197 -1.33 -0.04 -1.25
CA SER A 197 -0.16 -0.39 -2.07
C SER A 197 0.96 -1.01 -1.23
N VAL A 198 1.19 -0.54 0.01
CA VAL A 198 2.11 -1.18 0.96
C VAL A 198 1.62 -2.57 1.34
N ALA A 199 0.33 -2.73 1.66
CA ALA A 199 -0.28 -4.04 1.92
C ALA A 199 -0.15 -4.98 0.71
N PHE A 200 -0.33 -4.46 -0.52
CA PHE A 200 -0.10 -5.22 -1.75
C PHE A 200 1.34 -5.72 -1.88
N LYS A 201 2.32 -4.91 -1.51
CA LYS A 201 3.73 -5.35 -1.52
C LYS A 201 3.99 -6.49 -0.53
N LEU A 202 3.33 -6.48 0.64
CA LEU A 202 3.38 -7.60 1.58
C LEU A 202 2.73 -8.86 0.97
N CYS A 203 1.56 -8.73 0.34
CA CYS A 203 0.89 -9.83 -0.37
C CYS A 203 1.77 -10.39 -1.51
N GLN A 204 2.45 -9.50 -2.27
CA GLN A 204 3.39 -9.88 -3.32
C GLN A 204 4.57 -10.69 -2.75
N ALA A 205 5.15 -10.26 -1.63
CA ALA A 205 6.25 -10.95 -0.97
C ALA A 205 5.83 -12.33 -0.45
N LEU A 206 4.70 -12.41 0.26
CA LEU A 206 4.13 -13.67 0.74
C LEU A 206 3.87 -14.65 -0.40
N SER A 207 3.26 -14.17 -1.49
CA SER A 207 2.92 -14.99 -2.65
C SER A 207 4.16 -15.53 -3.36
N SER A 208 5.24 -14.76 -3.44
CA SER A 208 6.51 -15.23 -4.01
C SER A 208 7.16 -16.33 -3.17
N GLU A 209 7.08 -16.24 -1.86
CA GLU A 209 7.64 -17.20 -0.91
C GLU A 209 6.79 -18.48 -0.78
N LEU A 210 5.48 -18.39 -0.96
CA LEU A 210 4.55 -19.49 -0.84
C LEU A 210 4.10 -20.08 -2.19
N ASN A 211 4.70 -19.59 -3.30
CA ASN A 211 4.42 -20.03 -4.69
C ASN A 211 2.93 -19.96 -5.06
N ASN A 212 2.26 -18.90 -4.67
CA ASN A 212 0.86 -18.64 -5.00
C ASN A 212 0.73 -17.24 -5.63
N SER A 213 0.14 -17.14 -6.82
CA SER A 213 0.02 -15.90 -7.57
C SER A 213 -1.41 -15.35 -7.65
N ASN A 214 -2.34 -15.86 -6.87
CA ASN A 214 -3.75 -15.48 -6.99
C ASN A 214 -4.07 -14.06 -6.48
N PHE A 215 -3.23 -13.47 -5.64
CA PHE A 215 -3.43 -12.11 -5.09
C PHE A 215 -3.58 -11.02 -6.17
N TRP A 216 -3.10 -11.26 -7.39
CA TRP A 216 -3.26 -10.35 -8.53
C TRP A 216 -4.71 -10.08 -8.91
N LYS A 217 -5.63 -10.98 -8.59
CA LYS A 217 -7.06 -10.81 -8.88
C LYS A 217 -7.71 -9.68 -8.07
N HIS A 218 -7.06 -9.23 -7.00
CA HIS A 218 -7.54 -8.17 -6.11
C HIS A 218 -6.91 -6.79 -6.39
N LEU A 219 -6.35 -6.59 -7.57
CA LEU A 219 -5.79 -5.29 -7.98
C LEU A 219 -6.86 -4.18 -8.07
N ASP A 220 -8.12 -4.54 -8.25
CA ASP A 220 -9.26 -3.61 -8.19
C ASP A 220 -9.36 -2.91 -6.83
N LEU A 221 -9.15 -3.64 -5.72
CA LEU A 221 -9.07 -3.07 -4.37
C LEU A 221 -7.91 -2.09 -4.24
N VAL A 222 -6.74 -2.45 -4.79
CA VAL A 222 -5.55 -1.59 -4.76
C VAL A 222 -5.80 -0.28 -5.52
N ALA A 223 -6.44 -0.35 -6.70
CA ALA A 223 -6.79 0.85 -7.45
C ALA A 223 -7.79 1.73 -6.68
N LEU A 224 -8.79 1.12 -6.05
CA LEU A 224 -9.82 1.83 -5.30
C LEU A 224 -9.24 2.58 -4.11
N GLY A 225 -8.46 1.92 -3.24
CA GLY A 225 -7.80 2.54 -2.09
C GLY A 225 -6.84 3.65 -2.52
N THR A 226 -5.91 3.35 -3.44
CA THR A 226 -4.91 4.32 -3.90
C THR A 226 -5.53 5.59 -4.48
N ILE A 227 -6.63 5.48 -5.25
CA ILE A 227 -7.33 6.66 -5.80
C ILE A 227 -8.05 7.43 -4.70
N SER A 228 -8.68 6.74 -3.76
CA SER A 228 -9.44 7.35 -2.67
C SER A 228 -8.57 8.07 -1.65
N ASP A 229 -7.37 7.56 -1.37
CA ASP A 229 -6.36 8.19 -0.54
C ASP A 229 -5.74 9.45 -1.18
N VAL A 230 -6.02 9.67 -2.47
CA VAL A 230 -5.42 10.78 -3.24
C VAL A 230 -3.88 10.67 -3.33
N ALA A 231 -3.34 9.47 -3.16
CA ALA A 231 -1.91 9.22 -3.31
C ALA A 231 -1.42 9.62 -4.72
N PRO A 232 -0.18 10.08 -4.88
CA PRO A 232 0.37 10.42 -6.19
C PRO A 232 0.26 9.25 -7.17
N ILE A 233 -0.47 9.44 -8.29
CA ILE A 233 -0.60 8.41 -9.35
C ILE A 233 0.66 8.45 -10.24
N MET A 234 1.78 8.16 -9.63
CA MET A 234 3.13 8.09 -10.22
C MET A 234 3.77 6.75 -9.83
N GLY A 235 4.93 6.43 -10.38
CA GLY A 235 5.68 5.23 -10.01
C GLY A 235 4.83 3.96 -9.98
N GLU A 236 4.94 3.17 -8.92
CA GLU A 236 4.19 1.92 -8.76
C GLU A 236 2.69 2.15 -8.53
N ASN A 237 2.29 3.22 -7.82
CA ASN A 237 0.87 3.55 -7.69
C ASN A 237 0.19 3.67 -9.05
N ARG A 238 0.88 4.26 -10.04
CA ARG A 238 0.34 4.36 -11.40
C ARG A 238 0.20 2.99 -12.07
N ILE A 239 1.17 2.11 -11.90
CA ILE A 239 1.13 0.73 -12.45
C ILE A 239 -0.06 -0.01 -11.84
N LEU A 240 -0.16 -0.01 -10.50
CA LEU A 240 -1.19 -0.69 -9.73
C LEU A 240 -2.59 -0.17 -10.07
N VAL A 241 -2.77 1.15 -10.10
CA VAL A 241 -4.05 1.78 -10.46
C VAL A 241 -4.44 1.45 -11.91
N LYS A 242 -3.50 1.51 -12.85
CA LYS A 242 -3.78 1.18 -14.26
C LYS A 242 -4.25 -0.26 -14.43
N GLU A 243 -3.57 -1.21 -13.79
CA GLU A 243 -3.94 -2.63 -13.88
C GLU A 243 -5.20 -2.94 -13.07
N GLY A 244 -5.36 -2.32 -11.89
CA GLY A 244 -6.55 -2.46 -11.07
C GLY A 244 -7.83 -1.91 -11.73
N LEU A 245 -7.76 -0.78 -12.44
CA LEU A 245 -8.88 -0.27 -13.21
C LEU A 245 -9.27 -1.20 -14.37
N LYS A 246 -8.31 -1.93 -14.97
CA LYS A 246 -8.63 -2.98 -15.95
C LYS A 246 -9.33 -4.16 -15.28
N ALA A 247 -8.86 -4.58 -14.10
CA ALA A 247 -9.49 -5.64 -13.33
C ALA A 247 -10.94 -5.25 -12.96
N LEU A 248 -11.14 -4.03 -12.43
CA LEU A 248 -12.45 -3.51 -12.07
C LEU A 248 -13.44 -3.50 -13.24
N LYS A 249 -12.96 -3.14 -14.45
CA LYS A 249 -13.79 -3.16 -15.66
C LYS A 249 -14.24 -4.57 -16.07
N ASN A 250 -13.41 -5.56 -15.79
CA ASN A 250 -13.65 -6.96 -16.16
C ASN A 250 -14.42 -7.73 -15.08
N SER A 251 -14.38 -7.29 -13.81
CA SER A 251 -15.13 -7.87 -12.70
C SER A 251 -16.58 -7.34 -12.61
N GLY A 252 -16.90 -6.29 -13.34
CA GLY A 252 -18.22 -5.64 -13.36
C GLY A 252 -19.23 -6.37 -14.24
N SER A 253 -19.66 -7.52 -13.79
CA SER A 253 -20.88 -8.18 -14.27
C SER A 253 -21.78 -8.51 -13.09
#